data_92dd958f7ea9ff9c99725dce1a2bc7e2
#
_entry.id   92dd958f7ea9ff9c99725dce1a2bc7e2
#
_cell.length_a   1.000
_cell.length_b   1.000
_cell.length_c   1.000
_cell.angle_alpha   90.00
_cell.angle_beta   90.00
_cell.angle_gamma   90.00
#
_symmetry.space_group_name_H-M   'P 1'
#
loop_
_entity.id
_entity.type
_entity.pdbx_description
1 polymer ?
#
loop_
_entity_poly.entity_id
_entity_poly.type
_entity_poly.pdbx_seq_one_letter_code
_entity_poly.pdbx_strand_id
1 'polypeptide(L)'
;MEAEYDYLVVDDREDQREAIKAILAEGGFECIGEAADGESGADLYFEVLPSFVIMDIDMPGVNGIEGARMILEDDPDAFIIMASGFGMQSKVIDAINLGAADWFMKPYDKRAVLEKMRELTEE
;
A
#
# COMPACT_ATOMS: atom_id res chain seq x y z
N MET A 1 7.07 -22.80 -4.04
CA MET A 1 5.85 -22.34 -4.72
C MET A 1 5.90 -20.82 -4.84
N GLU A 2 5.65 -20.30 -6.01
CA GLU A 2 5.66 -18.85 -6.21
C GLU A 2 4.47 -18.20 -5.52
N ALA A 3 4.67 -16.97 -5.06
CA ALA A 3 3.58 -16.19 -4.50
C ALA A 3 2.60 -15.81 -5.62
N GLU A 4 1.31 -15.93 -5.36
CA GLU A 4 0.27 -15.57 -6.33
C GLU A 4 0.16 -14.07 -6.52
N TYR A 5 0.45 -13.29 -5.45
CA TYR A 5 0.37 -11.82 -5.47
C TYR A 5 1.67 -11.23 -4.96
N ASP A 6 2.15 -10.23 -5.68
CA ASP A 6 3.32 -9.45 -5.29
C ASP A 6 2.90 -8.00 -4.99
N TYR A 7 3.73 -7.28 -4.27
CA TYR A 7 3.37 -5.92 -3.88
C TYR A 7 4.58 -5.03 -3.66
N LEU A 8 4.30 -3.72 -3.68
CA LEU A 8 5.21 -2.69 -3.22
C LEU A 8 4.76 -2.18 -1.86
N VAL A 9 5.70 -1.77 -1.03
CA VAL A 9 5.40 -1.01 0.17
C VAL A 9 6.08 0.35 0.09
N VAL A 10 5.31 1.40 0.33
CA VAL A 10 5.79 2.78 0.29
C VAL A 10 5.53 3.41 1.65
N ASP A 11 6.58 3.68 2.39
CA ASP A 11 6.52 4.23 3.75
C ASP A 11 7.91 4.79 4.06
N ASP A 12 7.99 5.97 4.65
CA ASP A 12 9.28 6.60 4.95
C ASP A 12 10.00 5.96 6.15
N ARG A 13 9.30 5.10 6.90
CA ARG A 13 9.85 4.44 8.08
C ARG A 13 10.14 2.98 7.82
N GLU A 14 11.41 2.62 7.92
CA GLU A 14 11.84 1.23 7.71
C GLU A 14 11.16 0.25 8.66
N ASP A 15 10.98 0.63 9.94
CA ASP A 15 10.32 -0.23 10.92
C ASP A 15 8.88 -0.55 10.53
N GLN A 16 8.18 0.40 9.93
CA GLN A 16 6.81 0.19 9.46
C GLN A 16 6.79 -0.71 8.22
N ARG A 17 7.73 -0.52 7.29
CA ARG A 17 7.84 -1.41 6.14
C ARG A 17 8.09 -2.85 6.58
N GLU A 18 9.02 -3.03 7.53
CA GLU A 18 9.33 -4.38 8.04
C GLU A 18 8.11 -5.00 8.74
N ALA A 19 7.34 -4.19 9.48
CA ALA A 19 6.15 -4.69 10.17
C ALA A 19 5.11 -5.27 9.20
N ILE A 20 4.76 -4.51 8.15
CA ILE A 20 3.76 -5.00 7.19
C ILE A 20 4.29 -6.15 6.34
N LYS A 21 5.57 -6.11 5.99
CA LYS A 21 6.18 -7.20 5.22
C LYS A 21 6.14 -8.51 5.99
N ALA A 22 6.42 -8.49 7.30
CA ALA A 22 6.37 -9.69 8.12
C ALA A 22 4.95 -10.29 8.16
N ILE A 23 3.95 -9.43 8.28
CA ILE A 23 2.55 -9.86 8.28
C ILE A 23 2.17 -10.47 6.93
N LEU A 24 2.45 -9.77 5.85
CA LEU A 24 2.05 -10.21 4.52
C LEU A 24 2.78 -11.49 4.08
N ALA A 25 4.02 -11.69 4.55
CA ALA A 25 4.75 -12.93 4.27
C ALA A 25 4.01 -14.15 4.83
N GLU A 26 3.37 -14.03 5.99
CA GLU A 26 2.58 -15.11 6.56
C GLU A 26 1.36 -15.45 5.69
N GLY A 27 0.85 -14.49 4.94
CA GLY A 27 -0.25 -14.71 4.01
C GLY A 27 0.17 -15.20 2.63
N GLY A 28 1.47 -15.36 2.39
CA GLY A 28 1.99 -15.82 1.10
C GLY A 28 2.20 -14.71 0.08
N PHE A 29 2.18 -13.45 0.51
CA PHE A 29 2.40 -12.31 -0.38
C PHE A 29 3.90 -11.97 -0.46
N GLU A 30 4.37 -11.59 -1.65
CA GLU A 30 5.78 -11.31 -1.88
C GLU A 30 6.03 -9.81 -2.10
N CYS A 31 6.90 -9.23 -1.27
CA CYS A 31 7.33 -7.85 -1.46
C CYS A 31 8.37 -7.77 -2.56
N ILE A 32 8.08 -7.05 -3.64
CA ILE A 32 9.00 -6.92 -4.77
C ILE A 32 9.65 -5.55 -4.86
N GLY A 33 9.36 -4.65 -3.93
CA GLY A 33 10.04 -3.37 -3.87
C GLY A 33 9.56 -2.51 -2.72
N GLU A 34 10.40 -1.55 -2.35
CA GLU A 34 10.13 -0.61 -1.26
C GLU A 34 10.50 0.80 -1.71
N ALA A 35 9.75 1.77 -1.25
CA ALA A 35 10.06 3.18 -1.47
C ALA A 35 9.75 3.98 -0.21
N ALA A 36 10.38 5.14 -0.09
CA ALA A 36 10.29 5.97 1.10
C ALA A 36 9.45 7.24 0.93
N ASP A 37 8.95 7.50 -0.27
CA ASP A 37 8.06 8.64 -0.54
C ASP A 37 7.15 8.34 -1.72
N GLY A 38 6.16 9.22 -1.92
CA GLY A 38 5.14 9.00 -2.94
C GLY A 38 5.67 9.03 -4.37
N GLU A 39 6.63 9.91 -4.65
CA GLU A 39 7.20 10.02 -6.00
C GLU A 39 8.00 8.77 -6.36
N SER A 40 8.91 8.36 -5.47
CA SER A 40 9.69 7.13 -5.67
C SER A 40 8.78 5.91 -5.77
N GLY A 41 7.72 5.90 -4.97
CA GLY A 41 6.74 4.81 -5.01
C GLY A 41 6.03 4.73 -6.35
N ALA A 42 5.62 5.87 -6.90
CA ALA A 42 4.97 5.92 -8.21
C ALA A 42 5.93 5.48 -9.32
N ASP A 43 7.17 5.96 -9.29
CA ASP A 43 8.18 5.56 -10.28
C ASP A 43 8.41 4.05 -10.23
N LEU A 44 8.55 3.50 -9.03
CA LEU A 44 8.78 2.07 -8.86
C LEU A 44 7.57 1.26 -9.32
N TYR A 45 6.36 1.76 -9.10
CA TYR A 45 5.14 1.10 -9.56
C TYR A 45 5.20 0.80 -11.06
N PHE A 46 5.53 1.80 -11.87
CA PHE A 46 5.57 1.63 -13.31
C PHE A 46 6.77 0.82 -13.79
N GLU A 47 7.80 0.70 -12.96
CA GLU A 47 8.95 -0.14 -13.26
C GLU A 47 8.64 -1.62 -13.06
N VAL A 48 7.93 -1.98 -11.96
CA VAL A 48 7.74 -3.39 -11.59
C VAL A 48 6.31 -3.90 -11.75
N LEU A 49 5.32 -3.03 -11.88
CA LEU A 49 3.91 -3.35 -12.08
C LEU A 49 3.41 -4.43 -11.11
N PRO A 50 3.34 -4.13 -9.82
CA PRO A 50 2.95 -5.10 -8.80
C PRO A 50 1.45 -5.41 -8.85
N SER A 51 1.04 -6.48 -8.17
CA SER A 51 -0.37 -6.80 -8.01
C SER A 51 -1.08 -5.76 -7.15
N PHE A 52 -0.41 -5.23 -6.12
CA PHE A 52 -0.97 -4.17 -5.29
C PHE A 52 0.14 -3.34 -4.64
N VAL A 53 -0.26 -2.21 -4.06
CA VAL A 53 0.65 -1.29 -3.36
C VAL A 53 0.10 -1.01 -1.97
N ILE A 54 0.97 -1.05 -0.97
CA ILE A 54 0.67 -0.52 0.36
C ILE A 54 1.30 0.86 0.42
N MET A 55 0.49 1.90 0.53
CA MET A 55 0.94 3.29 0.46
C MET A 55 0.62 4.03 1.76
N ASP A 56 1.65 4.41 2.51
CA ASP A 56 1.48 5.22 3.71
C ASP A 56 1.00 6.63 3.33
N ILE A 57 0.04 7.15 4.05
CA ILE A 57 -0.50 8.50 3.78
C ILE A 57 0.48 9.58 4.22
N ASP A 58 1.04 9.44 5.42
CA ASP A 58 1.83 10.51 6.06
C ASP A 58 3.32 10.32 5.84
N MET A 59 3.85 10.99 4.81
CA MET A 59 5.26 10.94 4.48
C MET A 59 5.77 12.34 4.14
N PRO A 60 7.05 12.65 4.41
CA PRO A 60 7.62 13.93 4.01
C PRO A 60 7.75 14.02 2.48
N GLY A 61 7.73 15.24 1.95
CA GLY A 61 7.80 15.46 0.50
C GLY A 61 6.48 15.09 -0.17
N VAL A 62 6.54 14.25 -1.20
CA VAL A 62 5.34 13.76 -1.87
C VAL A 62 4.70 12.70 -0.98
N ASN A 63 3.56 13.02 -0.39
CA ASN A 63 2.84 12.11 0.52
C ASN A 63 2.12 11.00 -0.24
N GLY A 64 1.52 10.07 0.52
CA GLY A 64 0.88 8.89 -0.05
C GLY A 64 -0.33 9.20 -0.92
N ILE A 65 -1.10 10.25 -0.61
CA ILE A 65 -2.25 10.61 -1.45
C ILE A 65 -1.77 11.10 -2.81
N GLU A 66 -0.74 11.94 -2.83
CA GLU A 66 -0.15 12.41 -4.08
C GLU A 66 0.51 11.27 -4.86
N GLY A 67 1.18 10.36 -4.15
CA GLY A 67 1.72 9.16 -4.78
C GLY A 67 0.66 8.30 -5.43
N ALA A 68 -0.45 8.09 -4.71
CA ALA A 68 -1.60 7.33 -5.26
C ALA A 68 -2.19 8.05 -6.48
N ARG A 69 -2.31 9.39 -6.43
CA ARG A 69 -2.80 10.16 -7.57
C ARG A 69 -1.90 9.96 -8.79
N MET A 70 -0.59 10.05 -8.62
CA MET A 70 0.37 9.86 -9.70
C MET A 70 0.24 8.50 -10.37
N ILE A 71 0.02 7.46 -9.56
CA ILE A 71 -0.18 6.11 -10.09
C ILE A 71 -1.52 6.01 -10.82
N LEU A 72 -2.59 6.47 -10.20
CA LEU A 72 -3.95 6.30 -10.73
C LEU A 72 -4.23 7.14 -11.96
N GLU A 73 -3.53 8.25 -12.14
CA GLU A 73 -3.66 9.06 -13.37
C GLU A 73 -3.24 8.26 -14.61
N ASP A 74 -2.19 7.46 -14.50
CA ASP A 74 -1.66 6.68 -15.62
C ASP A 74 -2.18 5.25 -15.64
N ASP A 75 -2.60 4.72 -14.50
CA ASP A 75 -3.16 3.38 -14.39
C ASP A 75 -4.38 3.40 -13.47
N PRO A 76 -5.57 3.72 -13.98
CA PRO A 76 -6.79 3.80 -13.16
C PRO A 76 -7.17 2.47 -12.50
N ASP A 77 -6.65 1.34 -12.98
CA ASP A 77 -6.94 0.03 -12.43
C ASP A 77 -5.93 -0.41 -11.36
N ALA A 78 -4.97 0.44 -11.03
CA ALA A 78 -3.99 0.12 -9.98
C ALA A 78 -4.69 -0.19 -8.66
N PHE A 79 -4.22 -1.23 -7.98
CA PHE A 79 -4.81 -1.66 -6.72
C PHE A 79 -3.97 -1.11 -5.57
N ILE A 80 -4.44 -0.03 -4.98
CA ILE A 80 -3.71 0.68 -3.93
C ILE A 80 -4.45 0.55 -2.61
N ILE A 81 -3.74 0.09 -1.57
CA ILE A 81 -4.25 0.04 -0.20
C ILE A 81 -3.50 1.10 0.59
N MET A 82 -4.23 2.05 1.15
CA MET A 82 -3.60 3.10 1.96
C MET A 82 -3.31 2.59 3.36
N ALA A 83 -2.27 3.12 3.99
CA ALA A 83 -1.98 2.85 5.39
C ALA A 83 -2.02 4.17 6.14
N SER A 84 -2.73 4.22 7.26
CA SER A 84 -2.92 5.48 7.98
C SER A 84 -2.85 5.28 9.50
N GLY A 85 -2.32 6.29 10.17
CA GLY A 85 -2.35 6.35 11.62
C GLY A 85 -3.65 6.95 12.15
N PHE A 86 -3.73 7.02 13.46
CA PHE A 86 -4.87 7.61 14.16
C PHE A 86 -5.03 9.08 13.75
N GLY A 87 -6.27 9.50 13.52
CA GLY A 87 -6.56 10.89 13.18
C GLY A 87 -6.49 11.24 11.70
N MET A 88 -6.27 10.26 10.82
CA MET A 88 -6.11 10.48 9.38
C MET A 88 -7.35 10.13 8.57
N GLN A 89 -8.52 10.03 9.19
CA GLN A 89 -9.73 9.54 8.53
C GLN A 89 -10.15 10.37 7.32
N SER A 90 -10.03 11.70 7.39
CA SER A 90 -10.40 12.55 6.26
C SER A 90 -9.48 12.31 5.06
N LYS A 91 -8.21 12.03 5.31
CA LYS A 91 -7.25 11.75 4.24
C LYS A 91 -7.48 10.37 3.62
N VAL A 92 -7.93 9.40 4.42
CA VAL A 92 -8.33 8.09 3.90
C VAL A 92 -9.51 8.26 2.92
N ILE A 93 -10.50 9.05 3.31
CA ILE A 93 -11.67 9.32 2.44
C ILE A 93 -11.21 9.97 1.13
N ASP A 94 -10.29 10.93 1.19
CA ASP A 94 -9.74 11.56 -0.01
C ASP A 94 -9.09 10.53 -0.93
N ALA A 95 -8.31 9.60 -0.35
CA ALA A 95 -7.64 8.56 -1.13
C ALA A 95 -8.63 7.60 -1.77
N ILE A 96 -9.67 7.19 -1.04
CA ILE A 96 -10.71 6.32 -1.58
C ILE A 96 -11.44 7.02 -2.74
N ASN A 97 -11.73 8.31 -2.59
CA ASN A 97 -12.37 9.09 -3.66
C ASN A 97 -11.49 9.23 -4.90
N LEU A 98 -10.17 9.14 -4.76
CA LEU A 98 -9.25 9.12 -5.89
C LEU A 98 -9.23 7.77 -6.60
N GLY A 99 -9.64 6.70 -5.93
CA GLY A 99 -9.64 5.37 -6.51
C GLY A 99 -8.85 4.33 -5.75
N ALA A 100 -8.34 4.65 -4.55
CA ALA A 100 -7.70 3.64 -3.70
C ALA A 100 -8.72 2.57 -3.34
N ALA A 101 -8.28 1.32 -3.26
CA ALA A 101 -9.17 0.18 -3.07
C ALA A 101 -9.61 -0.01 -1.62
N ASP A 102 -8.72 0.25 -0.67
CA ASP A 102 -8.99 0.02 0.75
C ASP A 102 -7.91 0.69 1.60
N TRP A 103 -7.92 0.42 2.90
CA TRP A 103 -6.94 1.02 3.82
C TRP A 103 -6.71 0.11 5.03
N PHE A 104 -5.52 0.24 5.62
CA PHE A 104 -5.17 -0.41 6.88
C PHE A 104 -4.89 0.66 7.93
N MET A 105 -5.30 0.40 9.17
CA MET A 105 -5.00 1.25 10.31
C MET A 105 -3.64 0.86 10.90
N LYS A 106 -2.82 1.86 11.24
CA LYS A 106 -1.60 1.66 12.01
C LYS A 106 -1.88 1.91 13.50
N PRO A 107 -1.27 1.20 14.43
CA PRO A 107 -0.32 0.10 14.21
C PRO A 107 -1.03 -1.10 13.57
N TYR A 108 -0.30 -1.80 12.73
CA TYR A 108 -0.89 -2.93 12.01
C TYR A 108 -1.28 -4.06 12.95
N ASP A 109 -2.50 -4.56 12.79
CA ASP A 109 -2.96 -5.76 13.47
C ASP A 109 -2.90 -6.92 12.48
N LYS A 110 -2.08 -7.92 12.79
CA LYS A 110 -1.84 -9.05 11.89
C LYS A 110 -3.11 -9.72 11.41
N ARG A 111 -4.01 -10.01 12.34
CA ARG A 111 -5.25 -10.69 12.01
C ARG A 111 -6.13 -9.87 11.09
N ALA A 112 -6.28 -8.58 11.40
CA ALA A 112 -7.09 -7.68 10.59
C ALA A 112 -6.52 -7.52 9.18
N VAL A 113 -5.20 -7.37 9.07
CA VAL A 113 -4.53 -7.24 7.77
C VAL A 113 -4.74 -8.49 6.93
N LEU A 114 -4.49 -9.67 7.51
CA LEU A 114 -4.60 -10.93 6.76
C LEU A 114 -6.05 -11.24 6.38
N GLU A 115 -7.01 -10.93 7.24
CA GLU A 115 -8.42 -11.10 6.90
C GLU A 115 -8.82 -10.21 5.74
N LYS A 116 -8.41 -8.93 5.77
CA LYS A 116 -8.73 -8.01 4.68
C LYS A 116 -8.06 -8.43 3.37
N MET A 117 -6.81 -8.84 3.41
CA MET A 117 -6.13 -9.31 2.19
C MET A 117 -6.80 -10.53 1.61
N ARG A 118 -7.27 -11.45 2.47
CA ARG A 118 -8.01 -12.60 1.99
C ARG A 118 -9.29 -12.19 1.26
N GLU A 119 -10.05 -11.25 1.84
CA GLU A 119 -11.27 -10.73 1.21
C GLU A 119 -10.97 -10.07 -0.13
N LEU A 120 -9.89 -9.27 -0.21
CA LEU A 120 -9.55 -8.52 -1.41
C LEU A 120 -8.98 -9.41 -2.52
N THR A 121 -8.43 -10.56 -2.18
CA THR A 121 -7.81 -11.47 -3.16
C THR A 121 -8.65 -12.72 -3.47
N GLU A 122 -9.74 -12.94 -2.77
CA GLU A 122 -10.70 -14.00 -3.10
C GLU A 122 -11.52 -13.61 -4.33
N GLU A 123 -11.79 -14.59 -5.14
CA GLU A 123 -12.65 -14.44 -6.32
C GLU A 123 -14.07 -14.93 -6.04
#